data_4f0c29d5386507750e1e2dd16fc600d9
#
_entry.id   4f0c29d5386507750e1e2dd16fc600d9
#
_cell.length_a   1.000
_cell.length_b   1.000
_cell.length_c   1.000
_cell.angle_alpha   90.00
_cell.angle_beta   90.00
_cell.angle_gamma   90.00
#
_symmetry.space_group_name_H-M   'P 1'
#
loop_
_entity.id
_entity.type
_entity.pdbx_description
1 polymer ?
#
loop_
_entity_poly.entity_id
_entity_poly.type
_entity_poly.pdbx_seq_one_letter_code
_entity_poly.pdbx_strand_id
1 'polypeptide(L)'
;MELGPRDKVSQAFWHEWRKGNTISTPRGDVVYLDLRHLGEKKLLERLPFICELAKAYVGVDPVKEPIPVRPTAHYTMGGIETDQQCETRIKGLFAVGECSSVGLHGANRLGSNSLAELVVFGRMAGERAMERAATAGEANGAALDAQVADVEKRLKDLVNQEGNENWSKIRDEMGMSMEEGCGIYRTPELMQKTVDKLAELQERFKRVRITDTSSVFNTDLLYTIELGHGLNVAECMAHSALARKESRGAHQRLDEGCTERDDVNFLKHTLAWRDADGTTRLDYSDVKITTLPPAKRVYGAEAEAAEKKEKANG
;
A
#
# COMPACT_ATOMS: atom_id res chain seq x y z
N MET A 1 19.70 11.06 12.93
CA MET A 1 18.68 10.01 12.68
C MET A 1 17.94 10.21 11.35
N GLU A 2 17.90 11.39 10.80
CA GLU A 2 17.19 11.78 9.56
C GLU A 2 17.69 11.04 8.31
N LEU A 3 18.94 10.56 8.31
CA LEU A 3 19.51 9.72 7.26
C LEU A 3 19.36 8.21 7.52
N GLY A 4 18.65 7.83 8.59
CA GLY A 4 18.38 6.43 8.93
C GLY A 4 17.41 5.74 7.97
N PRO A 5 17.20 4.44 8.15
CA PRO A 5 16.19 3.69 7.41
C PRO A 5 14.80 4.34 7.55
N ARG A 6 14.05 4.40 6.45
CA ARG A 6 12.78 5.13 6.41
C ARG A 6 11.74 4.61 7.41
N ASP A 7 11.67 3.32 7.62
CA ASP A 7 10.82 2.70 8.65
C ASP A 7 11.17 3.20 10.06
N LYS A 8 12.46 3.31 10.40
CA LYS A 8 12.90 3.83 11.69
C LYS A 8 12.61 5.32 11.87
N VAL A 9 12.78 6.12 10.81
CA VAL A 9 12.42 7.55 10.84
C VAL A 9 10.91 7.72 11.02
N SER A 10 10.09 6.91 10.33
CA SER A 10 8.63 6.94 10.48
C SER A 10 8.18 6.50 11.88
N GLN A 11 8.81 5.47 12.46
CA GLN A 11 8.58 5.05 13.85
C GLN A 11 8.95 6.16 14.85
N ALA A 12 10.07 6.84 14.62
CA ALA A 12 10.48 7.97 15.46
C ALA A 12 9.48 9.14 15.40
N PHE A 13 8.98 9.47 14.20
CA PHE A 13 7.92 10.45 14.04
C PHE A 13 6.68 10.07 14.88
N TRP A 14 6.23 8.83 14.81
CA TRP A 14 5.08 8.35 15.57
C TRP A 14 5.28 8.52 17.08
N HIS A 15 6.47 8.21 17.60
CA HIS A 15 6.79 8.41 19.00
C HIS A 15 6.78 9.89 19.41
N GLU A 16 7.30 10.79 18.58
CA GLU A 16 7.27 12.23 18.84
C GLU A 16 5.84 12.79 18.77
N TRP A 17 5.03 12.29 17.82
CA TRP A 17 3.60 12.60 17.76
C TRP A 17 2.87 12.19 19.04
N ARG A 18 3.08 11.00 19.53
CA ARG A 18 2.46 10.51 20.78
C ARG A 18 2.90 11.29 22.03
N LYS A 19 4.07 11.91 22.02
CA LYS A 19 4.56 12.82 23.08
C LYS A 19 4.02 14.25 22.95
N GLY A 20 3.34 14.59 21.85
CA GLY A 20 2.89 15.95 21.56
C GLY A 20 4.00 16.89 21.05
N ASN A 21 5.10 16.35 20.54
CA ASN A 21 6.25 17.10 20.00
C ASN A 21 6.11 17.40 18.49
N THR A 22 4.92 17.24 17.93
CA THR A 22 4.60 17.54 16.54
C THR A 22 3.80 18.82 16.42
N ILE A 23 3.66 19.34 15.23
CA ILE A 23 2.89 20.57 14.94
C ILE A 23 1.62 20.15 14.22
N SER A 24 0.47 20.44 14.79
CA SER A 24 -0.81 20.15 14.20
C SER A 24 -1.12 21.07 13.03
N THR A 25 -1.57 20.47 11.93
CA THR A 25 -2.07 21.17 10.75
C THR A 25 -3.46 20.63 10.36
N PRO A 26 -4.22 21.34 9.52
CA PRO A 26 -5.52 20.83 9.04
C PRO A 26 -5.43 19.49 8.29
N ARG A 27 -4.23 19.09 7.84
CA ARG A 27 -3.96 17.84 7.14
C ARG A 27 -3.20 16.79 7.97
N GLY A 28 -3.16 16.97 9.29
CA GLY A 28 -2.47 16.10 10.25
C GLY A 28 -1.17 16.70 10.77
N ASP A 29 -0.56 15.99 11.70
CA ASP A 29 0.65 16.44 12.39
C ASP A 29 1.90 16.33 11.51
N VAL A 30 2.81 17.28 11.68
CA VAL A 30 4.08 17.37 10.92
C VAL A 30 5.26 17.61 11.87
N VAL A 31 6.46 17.34 11.38
CA VAL A 31 7.74 17.82 11.91
C VAL A 31 8.44 18.66 10.84
N TYR A 32 9.45 19.41 11.22
CA TYR A 32 10.18 20.24 10.28
C TYR A 32 11.47 19.57 9.80
N LEU A 33 11.65 19.54 8.48
CA LEU A 33 12.91 19.22 7.82
C LEU A 33 13.66 20.52 7.55
N ASP A 34 14.72 20.79 8.33
CA ASP A 34 15.54 21.98 8.19
C ASP A 34 16.76 21.73 7.31
N LEU A 35 16.77 22.31 6.13
CA LEU A 35 17.84 22.22 5.15
C LEU A 35 18.71 23.48 5.07
N ARG A 36 18.39 24.53 5.83
CA ARG A 36 19.07 25.86 5.76
C ARG A 36 20.57 25.78 6.03
N HIS A 37 21.01 24.83 6.86
CA HIS A 37 22.43 24.60 7.16
C HIS A 37 23.26 24.20 5.93
N LEU A 38 22.65 23.73 4.84
CA LEU A 38 23.34 23.38 3.60
C LEU A 38 23.73 24.60 2.75
N GLY A 39 23.04 25.73 2.95
CA GLY A 39 23.18 26.95 2.18
C GLY A 39 22.54 26.90 0.80
N GLU A 40 22.17 28.09 0.29
CA GLU A 40 21.42 28.24 -0.97
C GLU A 40 22.09 27.54 -2.16
N LYS A 41 23.38 27.77 -2.36
CA LYS A 41 24.12 27.20 -3.51
C LYS A 41 23.99 25.68 -3.56
N LYS A 42 24.22 25.00 -2.43
CA LYS A 42 24.16 23.54 -2.35
C LYS A 42 22.75 23.00 -2.49
N LEU A 43 21.76 23.70 -1.93
CA LEU A 43 20.35 23.34 -2.07
C LEU A 43 19.89 23.39 -3.54
N LEU A 44 20.18 24.51 -4.24
CA LEU A 44 19.79 24.68 -5.64
C LEU A 44 20.56 23.76 -6.59
N GLU A 45 21.81 23.41 -6.26
CA GLU A 45 22.61 22.46 -7.06
C GLU A 45 22.15 21.00 -6.86
N ARG A 46 21.87 20.58 -5.62
CA ARG A 46 21.66 19.17 -5.28
C ARG A 46 20.20 18.76 -5.12
N LEU A 47 19.33 19.70 -4.79
CA LEU A 47 17.92 19.47 -4.47
C LEU A 47 16.98 20.49 -5.15
N PRO A 48 17.20 20.88 -6.44
CA PRO A 48 16.39 21.90 -7.10
C PRO A 48 14.90 21.51 -7.11
N PHE A 49 14.60 20.26 -7.45
CA PHE A 49 13.24 19.74 -7.51
C PHE A 49 12.52 19.76 -6.15
N ILE A 50 13.23 19.49 -5.05
CA ILE A 50 12.65 19.57 -3.71
C ILE A 50 12.31 21.03 -3.35
N CYS A 51 13.16 21.97 -3.75
CA CYS A 51 12.89 23.39 -3.56
C CYS A 51 11.66 23.86 -4.34
N GLU A 52 11.50 23.40 -5.59
CA GLU A 52 10.32 23.68 -6.42
C GLU A 52 9.05 23.10 -5.82
N LEU A 53 9.07 21.82 -5.40
CA LEU A 53 7.93 21.16 -4.77
C LEU A 53 7.52 21.85 -3.47
N ALA A 54 8.47 22.20 -2.60
CA ALA A 54 8.17 22.90 -1.35
C ALA A 54 7.50 24.25 -1.61
N LYS A 55 7.98 25.01 -2.58
CA LYS A 55 7.35 26.29 -2.98
C LYS A 55 5.96 26.08 -3.58
N ALA A 56 5.80 25.10 -4.47
CA ALA A 56 4.55 24.86 -5.18
C ALA A 56 3.44 24.30 -4.27
N TYR A 57 3.75 23.36 -3.39
CA TYR A 57 2.74 22.65 -2.60
C TYR A 57 2.49 23.21 -1.21
N VAL A 58 3.49 23.77 -0.57
CA VAL A 58 3.37 24.29 0.80
C VAL A 58 3.76 25.75 0.96
N GLY A 59 4.16 26.43 -0.12
CA GLY A 59 4.51 27.85 -0.11
C GLY A 59 5.80 28.19 0.65
N VAL A 60 6.67 27.20 0.90
CA VAL A 60 7.89 27.33 1.70
C VAL A 60 9.12 27.42 0.79
N ASP A 61 10.00 28.37 1.05
CA ASP A 61 11.34 28.43 0.44
C ASP A 61 12.36 27.72 1.33
N PRO A 62 12.85 26.52 0.97
CA PRO A 62 13.76 25.75 1.82
C PRO A 62 15.11 26.42 2.10
N VAL A 63 15.46 27.45 1.35
CA VAL A 63 16.64 28.28 1.64
C VAL A 63 16.44 29.14 2.92
N LYS A 64 15.19 29.52 3.18
CA LYS A 64 14.83 30.46 4.24
C LYS A 64 14.10 29.82 5.40
N GLU A 65 13.28 28.81 5.13
CA GLU A 65 12.35 28.21 6.08
C GLU A 65 12.43 26.68 6.05
N PRO A 66 12.17 25.98 7.16
CA PRO A 66 12.13 24.53 7.17
C PRO A 66 10.84 24.01 6.51
N ILE A 67 10.94 22.85 5.86
CA ILE A 67 9.83 22.19 5.16
C ILE A 67 9.00 21.39 6.16
N PRO A 68 7.66 21.58 6.23
CA PRO A 68 6.80 20.67 7.00
C PRO A 68 6.72 19.30 6.31
N VAL A 69 7.03 18.26 7.05
CA VAL A 69 7.05 16.87 6.54
C VAL A 69 6.35 15.93 7.50
N ARG A 70 5.78 14.85 6.97
CA ARG A 70 5.24 13.73 7.74
C ARG A 70 5.47 12.43 6.99
N PRO A 71 5.53 11.28 7.69
CA PRO A 71 5.50 9.98 7.03
C PRO A 71 4.18 9.78 6.26
N THR A 72 4.27 9.14 5.11
CA THR A 72 3.11 8.73 4.33
C THR A 72 3.36 7.36 3.72
N ALA A 73 2.30 6.62 3.40
CA ALA A 73 2.42 5.37 2.69
C ALA A 73 3.11 5.61 1.34
N HIS A 74 4.17 4.85 1.08
CA HIS A 74 5.01 5.01 -0.11
C HIS A 74 4.85 3.87 -1.09
N TYR A 75 4.69 2.63 -0.58
CA TYR A 75 4.63 1.42 -1.40
C TYR A 75 3.77 0.36 -0.72
N THR A 76 2.94 -0.32 -1.50
CA THR A 76 2.12 -1.44 -1.03
C THR A 76 2.84 -2.75 -1.32
N MET A 77 3.29 -3.45 -0.28
CA MET A 77 3.77 -4.83 -0.41
C MET A 77 2.57 -5.79 -0.42
N GLY A 78 2.67 -6.83 -1.22
CA GLY A 78 1.52 -7.68 -1.51
C GLY A 78 0.81 -7.20 -2.76
N GLY A 79 -0.37 -7.72 -3.04
CA GLY A 79 -1.14 -7.40 -4.23
C GLY A 79 -1.80 -8.64 -4.82
N ILE A 80 -2.11 -8.62 -6.10
CA ILE A 80 -2.67 -9.76 -6.82
C ILE A 80 -1.66 -10.91 -6.81
N GLU A 81 -2.05 -12.06 -6.24
CA GLU A 81 -1.19 -13.24 -6.19
C GLU A 81 -0.86 -13.73 -7.60
N THR A 82 0.42 -13.95 -7.86
CA THR A 82 0.93 -14.51 -9.12
C THR A 82 1.93 -15.62 -8.84
N ASP A 83 2.13 -16.46 -9.84
CA ASP A 83 3.29 -17.35 -9.88
C ASP A 83 4.58 -16.55 -10.24
N GLN A 84 5.72 -17.24 -10.31
CA GLN A 84 7.01 -16.63 -10.66
C GLN A 84 7.09 -16.13 -12.12
N GLN A 85 6.10 -16.45 -12.94
CA GLN A 85 5.97 -16.02 -14.35
C GLN A 85 4.92 -14.92 -14.51
N CYS A 86 4.44 -14.36 -13.39
CA CYS A 86 3.47 -13.29 -13.31
C CYS A 86 2.04 -13.69 -13.74
N GLU A 87 1.73 -14.98 -13.96
CA GLU A 87 0.37 -15.42 -14.23
C GLU A 87 -0.41 -15.53 -12.92
N THR A 88 -1.63 -15.04 -12.89
CA THR A 88 -2.54 -15.15 -11.75
C THR A 88 -3.20 -16.53 -11.71
N ARG A 89 -4.05 -16.79 -10.72
CA ARG A 89 -4.89 -17.98 -10.68
C ARG A 89 -5.88 -18.05 -11.85
N ILE A 90 -6.21 -16.91 -12.47
CA ILE A 90 -7.05 -16.84 -13.66
C ILE A 90 -6.15 -16.98 -14.88
N LYS A 91 -6.30 -18.08 -15.62
CA LYS A 91 -5.47 -18.39 -16.79
C LYS A 91 -5.55 -17.32 -17.87
N GLY A 92 -4.39 -16.84 -18.31
CA GLY A 92 -4.26 -15.75 -19.28
C GLY A 92 -4.33 -14.33 -18.68
N LEU A 93 -4.55 -14.21 -17.37
CA LEU A 93 -4.46 -12.94 -16.65
C LEU A 93 -3.12 -12.83 -15.94
N PHE A 94 -2.35 -11.80 -16.25
CA PHE A 94 -1.05 -11.51 -15.67
C PHE A 94 -1.12 -10.25 -14.80
N ALA A 95 -0.35 -10.22 -13.72
CA ALA A 95 -0.16 -9.03 -12.90
C ALA A 95 1.34 -8.84 -12.62
N VAL A 96 1.83 -7.60 -12.70
CA VAL A 96 3.25 -7.27 -12.55
C VAL A 96 3.44 -5.88 -11.96
N GLY A 97 4.50 -5.67 -11.22
CA GLY A 97 4.81 -4.42 -10.53
C GLY A 97 4.07 -4.29 -9.20
N GLU A 98 3.87 -3.07 -8.74
CA GLU A 98 3.34 -2.81 -7.39
C GLU A 98 1.94 -3.40 -7.14
N CYS A 99 1.12 -3.58 -8.19
CA CYS A 99 -0.20 -4.22 -8.05
C CYS A 99 -0.15 -5.74 -7.84
N SER A 100 1.01 -6.37 -8.02
CA SER A 100 1.19 -7.82 -7.96
C SER A 100 1.95 -8.28 -6.72
N SER A 101 1.83 -9.56 -6.41
CA SER A 101 2.59 -10.23 -5.36
C SER A 101 3.20 -11.53 -5.88
N VAL A 102 4.40 -11.43 -6.44
CA VAL A 102 5.25 -12.57 -6.77
C VAL A 102 6.03 -13.09 -5.53
N GLY A 103 5.87 -12.43 -4.38
CA GLY A 103 6.52 -12.78 -3.11
C GLY A 103 7.93 -12.19 -2.92
N LEU A 104 8.40 -11.33 -3.82
CA LEU A 104 9.76 -10.78 -3.80
C LEU A 104 10.06 -9.90 -2.58
N HIS A 105 9.12 -9.08 -2.16
CA HIS A 105 9.36 -8.04 -1.14
C HIS A 105 9.12 -8.48 0.30
N GLY A 106 8.44 -9.59 0.51
CA GLY A 106 8.05 -10.02 1.85
C GLY A 106 7.23 -8.94 2.58
N ALA A 107 7.52 -8.74 3.86
CA ALA A 107 6.77 -7.81 4.70
C ALA A 107 7.31 -6.36 4.68
N ASN A 108 8.44 -6.09 4.02
CA ASN A 108 8.97 -4.75 3.81
C ASN A 108 9.95 -4.71 2.64
N ARG A 109 9.65 -3.90 1.64
CA ARG A 109 10.46 -3.74 0.44
C ARG A 109 11.79 -3.05 0.74
N LEU A 110 12.89 -3.61 0.25
CA LEU A 110 14.20 -2.95 0.27
C LEU A 110 14.25 -1.80 -0.75
N GLY A 111 15.07 -0.80 -0.46
CA GLY A 111 15.25 0.36 -1.34
C GLY A 111 15.61 -0.05 -2.77
N SER A 112 15.05 0.65 -3.75
CA SER A 112 15.22 0.46 -5.20
C SER A 112 14.68 -0.86 -5.79
N ASN A 113 14.29 -1.84 -4.98
CA ASN A 113 13.83 -3.14 -5.48
C ASN A 113 12.50 -3.06 -6.26
N SER A 114 11.68 -2.02 -6.05
CA SER A 114 10.49 -1.81 -6.89
C SER A 114 10.86 -1.61 -8.36
N LEU A 115 11.88 -0.78 -8.64
CA LEU A 115 12.33 -0.54 -10.01
C LEU A 115 12.91 -1.80 -10.65
N ALA A 116 13.70 -2.57 -9.90
CA ALA A 116 14.23 -3.85 -10.36
C ALA A 116 13.11 -4.86 -10.67
N GLU A 117 12.10 -4.94 -9.81
CA GLU A 117 10.91 -5.77 -10.03
C GLU A 117 10.17 -5.37 -11.31
N LEU A 118 9.86 -4.08 -11.48
CA LEU A 118 9.13 -3.58 -12.64
C LEU A 118 9.82 -3.96 -13.96
N VAL A 119 11.14 -3.82 -14.04
CA VAL A 119 11.90 -4.11 -15.25
C VAL A 119 12.00 -5.61 -15.51
N VAL A 120 12.39 -6.39 -14.50
CA VAL A 120 12.64 -7.84 -14.66
C VAL A 120 11.33 -8.60 -14.91
N PHE A 121 10.36 -8.43 -14.01
CA PHE A 121 9.08 -9.14 -14.12
C PHE A 121 8.19 -8.57 -15.21
N GLY A 122 8.29 -7.26 -15.53
CA GLY A 122 7.58 -6.66 -16.67
C GLY A 122 7.98 -7.28 -18.00
N ARG A 123 9.29 -7.49 -18.20
CA ARG A 123 9.80 -8.20 -19.38
C ARG A 123 9.30 -9.65 -19.39
N MET A 124 9.44 -10.36 -18.28
CA MET A 124 9.02 -11.76 -18.18
C MET A 124 7.51 -11.92 -18.45
N ALA A 125 6.68 -11.07 -17.85
CA ALA A 125 5.24 -11.10 -18.06
C ALA A 125 4.87 -10.85 -19.52
N GLY A 126 5.56 -9.90 -20.20
CA GLY A 126 5.37 -9.65 -21.61
C GLY A 126 5.69 -10.84 -22.49
N GLU A 127 6.84 -11.50 -22.26
CA GLU A 127 7.24 -12.72 -22.97
C GLU A 127 6.20 -13.85 -22.77
N ARG A 128 5.77 -14.09 -21.54
CA ARG A 128 4.76 -15.11 -21.21
C ARG A 128 3.37 -14.82 -21.76
N ALA A 129 2.96 -13.55 -21.73
CA ALA A 129 1.70 -13.12 -22.32
C ALA A 129 1.67 -13.36 -23.84
N MET A 130 2.79 -13.09 -24.53
CA MET A 130 2.93 -13.39 -25.97
C MET A 130 2.86 -14.89 -26.27
N GLU A 131 3.59 -15.72 -25.50
CA GLU A 131 3.54 -17.19 -25.63
C GLU A 131 2.12 -17.71 -25.41
N ARG A 132 1.43 -17.19 -24.39
CA ARG A 132 0.05 -17.53 -24.10
C ARG A 132 -0.90 -17.12 -25.22
N ALA A 133 -0.76 -15.91 -25.77
CA ALA A 133 -1.57 -15.42 -26.86
C ALA A 133 -1.41 -16.27 -28.13
N ALA A 134 -0.19 -16.74 -28.42
CA ALA A 134 0.08 -17.59 -29.57
C ALA A 134 -0.61 -18.98 -29.48
N THR A 135 -0.93 -19.43 -28.27
CA THR A 135 -1.59 -20.74 -28.01
C THR A 135 -3.05 -20.60 -27.57
N ALA A 136 -3.54 -19.39 -27.38
CA ALA A 136 -4.92 -19.14 -27.00
C ALA A 136 -5.85 -19.49 -28.18
N GLY A 137 -6.91 -20.20 -27.86
CA GLY A 137 -8.00 -20.42 -28.83
C GLY A 137 -8.81 -19.14 -29.06
N GLU A 138 -9.72 -19.18 -30.01
CA GLU A 138 -10.65 -18.08 -30.22
C GLU A 138 -11.53 -17.86 -28.97
N ALA A 139 -11.73 -16.60 -28.65
CA ALA A 139 -12.61 -16.22 -27.55
C ALA A 139 -14.08 -16.51 -27.90
N ASN A 140 -14.86 -16.93 -26.90
CA ASN A 140 -16.31 -17.06 -27.07
C ASN A 140 -16.95 -15.66 -27.16
N GLY A 141 -17.25 -15.21 -28.38
CA GLY A 141 -17.80 -13.88 -28.66
C GLY A 141 -19.08 -13.60 -27.88
N ALA A 142 -20.02 -14.56 -27.83
CA ALA A 142 -21.27 -14.36 -27.11
C ALA A 142 -21.08 -14.17 -25.60
N ALA A 143 -20.09 -14.86 -25.00
CA ALA A 143 -19.76 -14.66 -23.57
C ALA A 143 -19.11 -13.32 -23.33
N LEU A 144 -18.28 -12.84 -24.23
CA LEU A 144 -17.67 -11.50 -24.17
C LEU A 144 -18.73 -10.40 -24.29
N ASP A 145 -19.62 -10.50 -25.28
CA ASP A 145 -20.73 -9.56 -25.50
C ASP A 145 -21.62 -9.46 -24.25
N ALA A 146 -21.93 -10.59 -23.61
CA ALA A 146 -22.70 -10.59 -22.37
C ALA A 146 -21.97 -9.88 -21.21
N GLN A 147 -20.64 -10.07 -21.10
CA GLN A 147 -19.85 -9.39 -20.09
C GLN A 147 -19.73 -7.88 -20.36
N VAL A 148 -19.54 -7.49 -21.63
CA VAL A 148 -19.55 -6.06 -22.01
C VAL A 148 -20.87 -5.42 -21.64
N ALA A 149 -21.99 -6.06 -21.98
CA ALA A 149 -23.33 -5.55 -21.66
C ALA A 149 -23.54 -5.40 -20.14
N ASP A 150 -23.03 -6.34 -19.32
CA ASP A 150 -23.09 -6.25 -17.86
C ASP A 150 -22.25 -5.09 -17.31
N VAL A 151 -21.02 -4.89 -17.83
CA VAL A 151 -20.18 -3.76 -17.45
C VAL A 151 -20.83 -2.43 -17.83
N GLU A 152 -21.33 -2.31 -19.05
CA GLU A 152 -22.04 -1.09 -19.50
C GLU A 152 -23.24 -0.79 -18.62
N LYS A 153 -24.01 -1.82 -18.27
CA LYS A 153 -25.16 -1.66 -17.36
C LYS A 153 -24.72 -1.14 -16.00
N ARG A 154 -23.69 -1.75 -15.40
CA ARG A 154 -23.17 -1.31 -14.09
C ARG A 154 -22.66 0.14 -14.12
N LEU A 155 -21.98 0.56 -15.19
CA LEU A 155 -21.52 1.94 -15.35
C LEU A 155 -22.70 2.91 -15.48
N LYS A 156 -23.72 2.55 -16.28
CA LYS A 156 -24.96 3.35 -16.43
C LYS A 156 -25.72 3.44 -15.10
N ASP A 157 -25.83 2.34 -14.38
CA ASP A 157 -26.50 2.30 -13.07
C ASP A 157 -25.75 3.22 -12.08
N LEU A 158 -24.41 3.21 -12.07
CA LEU A 158 -23.59 4.04 -11.20
C LEU A 158 -23.76 5.55 -11.53
N VAL A 159 -23.74 5.92 -12.81
CA VAL A 159 -23.96 7.32 -13.24
C VAL A 159 -25.38 7.82 -12.89
N ASN A 160 -26.37 6.95 -13.01
CA ASN A 160 -27.77 7.29 -12.75
C ASN A 160 -28.20 7.05 -11.29
N GLN A 161 -27.28 6.61 -10.45
CA GLN A 161 -27.56 6.29 -9.05
C GLN A 161 -28.03 7.55 -8.31
N GLU A 162 -29.21 7.47 -7.72
CA GLU A 162 -29.70 8.50 -6.81
C GLU A 162 -29.06 8.32 -5.43
N GLY A 163 -28.51 9.40 -4.89
CA GLY A 163 -27.84 9.35 -3.60
C GLY A 163 -27.50 10.74 -3.07
N ASN A 164 -26.94 10.75 -1.87
CA ASN A 164 -26.55 11.97 -1.16
C ASN A 164 -25.12 11.93 -0.63
N GLU A 165 -24.38 10.86 -0.95
CA GLU A 165 -23.00 10.71 -0.53
C GLU A 165 -22.03 11.23 -1.63
N ASN A 166 -20.89 11.74 -1.17
CA ASN A 166 -19.83 12.22 -2.04
C ASN A 166 -18.63 11.27 -1.96
N TRP A 167 -18.16 10.79 -3.10
CA TRP A 167 -17.03 9.86 -3.18
C TRP A 167 -15.75 10.39 -2.52
N SER A 168 -15.46 11.70 -2.64
CA SER A 168 -14.26 12.30 -2.07
C SER A 168 -14.27 12.25 -0.54
N LYS A 169 -15.44 12.48 0.09
CA LYS A 169 -15.58 12.35 1.55
C LYS A 169 -15.37 10.93 2.03
N ILE A 170 -15.96 9.96 1.33
CA ILE A 170 -15.77 8.52 1.65
C ILE A 170 -14.30 8.14 1.50
N ARG A 171 -13.64 8.59 0.43
CA ARG A 171 -12.21 8.35 0.21
C ARG A 171 -11.35 8.92 1.33
N ASP A 172 -11.62 10.15 1.75
CA ASP A 172 -10.86 10.81 2.79
C ASP A 172 -11.07 10.10 4.15
N GLU A 173 -12.30 9.70 4.48
CA GLU A 173 -12.60 8.92 5.69
C GLU A 173 -11.94 7.53 5.65
N MET A 174 -11.93 6.85 4.49
CA MET A 174 -11.20 5.59 4.29
C MET A 174 -9.71 5.79 4.57
N GLY A 175 -9.10 6.81 3.97
CA GLY A 175 -7.67 7.10 4.13
C GLY A 175 -7.30 7.39 5.59
N MET A 176 -8.07 8.21 6.29
CA MET A 176 -7.86 8.51 7.70
C MET A 176 -8.00 7.26 8.57
N SER A 177 -9.01 6.44 8.34
CA SER A 177 -9.22 5.20 9.10
C SER A 177 -8.10 4.19 8.86
N MET A 178 -7.66 4.02 7.62
CA MET A 178 -6.53 3.14 7.28
C MET A 178 -5.21 3.65 7.88
N GLU A 179 -4.98 4.95 7.92
CA GLU A 179 -3.79 5.53 8.56
C GLU A 179 -3.81 5.30 10.09
N GLU A 180 -4.97 5.44 10.74
CA GLU A 180 -5.13 5.23 12.18
C GLU A 180 -4.95 3.76 12.57
N GLY A 181 -5.62 2.83 11.89
CA GLY A 181 -5.67 1.42 12.28
C GLY A 181 -4.64 0.52 11.60
N CYS A 182 -4.25 0.84 10.37
CA CYS A 182 -3.30 0.04 9.57
C CYS A 182 -2.01 0.79 9.26
N GLY A 183 -1.72 1.89 9.97
CA GLY A 183 -0.56 2.74 9.79
C GLY A 183 0.74 2.14 10.36
N ILE A 184 1.61 3.02 10.91
CA ILE A 184 2.97 2.68 11.36
C ILE A 184 2.94 1.67 12.51
N TYR A 185 2.11 1.90 13.53
CA TYR A 185 1.88 0.97 14.64
C TYR A 185 0.41 0.63 14.75
N ARG A 186 0.13 -0.61 15.11
CA ARG A 186 -1.21 -1.21 15.04
C ARG A 186 -1.59 -1.84 16.37
N THR A 187 -2.84 -1.69 16.75
CA THR A 187 -3.43 -2.42 17.88
C THR A 187 -4.70 -3.13 17.43
N PRO A 188 -5.12 -4.21 18.13
CA PRO A 188 -6.36 -4.92 17.79
C PRO A 188 -7.57 -4.00 17.73
N GLU A 189 -7.68 -3.07 18.68
CA GLU A 189 -8.81 -2.14 18.80
C GLU A 189 -8.87 -1.17 17.62
N LEU A 190 -7.73 -0.58 17.24
CA LEU A 190 -7.68 0.35 16.12
C LEU A 190 -7.92 -0.35 14.79
N MET A 191 -7.36 -1.55 14.59
CA MET A 191 -7.61 -2.35 13.40
C MET A 191 -9.08 -2.78 13.30
N GLN A 192 -9.70 -3.21 14.41
CA GLN A 192 -11.12 -3.57 14.43
C GLN A 192 -12.01 -2.36 14.11
N LYS A 193 -11.73 -1.20 14.72
CA LYS A 193 -12.41 0.06 14.40
C LYS A 193 -12.31 0.40 12.91
N THR A 194 -11.16 0.13 12.30
CA THR A 194 -10.97 0.34 10.85
C THR A 194 -11.79 -0.65 10.03
N VAL A 195 -11.82 -1.93 10.40
CA VAL A 195 -12.69 -2.93 9.74
C VAL A 195 -14.16 -2.49 9.80
N ASP A 196 -14.64 -2.09 10.97
CA ASP A 196 -16.03 -1.64 11.15
C ASP A 196 -16.32 -0.36 10.33
N LYS A 197 -15.36 0.57 10.28
CA LYS A 197 -15.49 1.80 9.47
C LYS A 197 -15.51 1.51 7.98
N LEU A 198 -14.70 0.58 7.50
CA LEU A 198 -14.71 0.19 6.09
C LEU A 198 -16.05 -0.45 5.69
N ALA A 199 -16.62 -1.29 6.54
CA ALA A 199 -17.96 -1.85 6.32
C ALA A 199 -19.04 -0.74 6.24
N GLU A 200 -18.99 0.26 7.14
CA GLU A 200 -19.87 1.44 7.06
C GLU A 200 -19.69 2.18 5.74
N LEU A 201 -18.43 2.41 5.32
CA LEU A 201 -18.11 3.14 4.08
C LEU A 201 -18.58 2.38 2.83
N GLN A 202 -18.53 1.04 2.82
CA GLN A 202 -19.11 0.21 1.77
C GLN A 202 -20.63 0.42 1.63
N GLU A 203 -21.35 0.49 2.76
CA GLU A 203 -22.80 0.77 2.73
C GLU A 203 -23.08 2.19 2.26
N ARG A 204 -22.26 3.16 2.64
CA ARG A 204 -22.39 4.55 2.17
C ARG A 204 -22.06 4.69 0.69
N PHE A 205 -21.07 3.93 0.19
CA PHE A 205 -20.71 3.90 -1.22
C PHE A 205 -21.90 3.57 -2.14
N LYS A 206 -22.80 2.72 -1.71
CA LYS A 206 -24.06 2.41 -2.44
C LYS A 206 -24.97 3.62 -2.66
N ARG A 207 -24.70 4.74 -1.99
CA ARG A 207 -25.46 6.00 -2.08
C ARG A 207 -24.63 7.16 -2.62
N VAL A 208 -23.47 6.87 -3.24
CA VAL A 208 -22.65 7.89 -3.90
C VAL A 208 -23.41 8.46 -5.09
N ARG A 209 -23.42 9.77 -5.20
CA ARG A 209 -24.02 10.48 -6.34
C ARG A 209 -22.90 11.02 -7.22
N ILE A 210 -22.91 10.62 -8.49
CA ILE A 210 -22.08 11.22 -9.54
C ILE A 210 -22.76 12.50 -10.02
N THR A 211 -22.05 13.61 -10.02
CA THR A 211 -22.59 14.92 -10.40
C THR A 211 -22.28 15.27 -11.85
N ASP A 212 -21.15 14.82 -12.36
CA ASP A 212 -20.79 14.96 -13.78
C ASP A 212 -21.36 13.77 -14.58
N THR A 213 -22.33 14.05 -15.45
CA THR A 213 -22.95 13.06 -16.33
C THR A 213 -22.40 13.09 -17.76
N SER A 214 -21.30 13.83 -18.01
CA SER A 214 -20.67 13.90 -19.32
C SER A 214 -20.06 12.55 -19.71
N SER A 215 -19.96 12.27 -21.01
CA SER A 215 -19.35 11.05 -21.54
C SER A 215 -17.85 11.22 -21.86
N VAL A 216 -17.31 12.42 -21.68
CA VAL A 216 -15.92 12.76 -22.05
C VAL A 216 -15.21 13.33 -20.85
N PHE A 217 -14.05 12.76 -20.49
CA PHE A 217 -13.25 13.17 -19.33
C PHE A 217 -14.03 13.24 -18.01
N ASN A 218 -14.97 12.33 -17.80
CA ASN A 218 -15.74 12.24 -16.56
C ASN A 218 -14.87 11.68 -15.43
N THR A 219 -14.15 12.56 -14.76
CA THR A 219 -13.29 12.21 -13.62
C THR A 219 -14.10 11.84 -12.37
N ASP A 220 -15.33 12.34 -12.24
CA ASP A 220 -16.22 12.01 -11.14
C ASP A 220 -16.62 10.52 -11.18
N LEU A 221 -16.97 10.01 -12.36
CA LEU A 221 -17.20 8.59 -12.60
C LEU A 221 -15.93 7.75 -12.35
N LEU A 222 -14.78 8.18 -12.89
CA LEU A 222 -13.52 7.46 -12.75
C LEU A 222 -13.14 7.31 -11.28
N TYR A 223 -13.13 8.39 -10.52
CA TYR A 223 -12.76 8.34 -9.09
C TYR A 223 -13.79 7.59 -8.24
N THR A 224 -15.05 7.57 -8.64
CA THR A 224 -16.08 6.75 -7.98
C THR A 224 -15.81 5.26 -8.19
N ILE A 225 -15.43 4.83 -9.40
CA ILE A 225 -15.05 3.45 -9.70
C ILE A 225 -13.80 3.05 -8.91
N GLU A 226 -12.77 3.90 -8.94
CA GLU A 226 -11.52 3.68 -8.19
C GLU A 226 -11.76 3.57 -6.68
N LEU A 227 -12.65 4.39 -6.12
CA LEU A 227 -13.03 4.30 -4.71
C LEU A 227 -13.67 2.95 -4.38
N GLY A 228 -14.58 2.45 -5.23
CA GLY A 228 -15.19 1.13 -5.03
C GLY A 228 -14.15 0.01 -4.98
N HIS A 229 -13.16 0.04 -5.87
CA HIS A 229 -12.05 -0.91 -5.83
C HIS A 229 -11.14 -0.68 -4.62
N GLY A 230 -10.85 0.58 -4.28
CA GLY A 230 -10.06 0.96 -3.12
C GLY A 230 -10.65 0.46 -1.80
N LEU A 231 -11.94 0.57 -1.60
CA LEU A 231 -12.66 0.03 -0.43
C LEU A 231 -12.50 -1.49 -0.32
N ASN A 232 -12.63 -2.22 -1.43
CA ASN A 232 -12.46 -3.69 -1.43
C ASN A 232 -11.03 -4.09 -1.03
N VAL A 233 -10.02 -3.40 -1.56
CA VAL A 233 -8.60 -3.64 -1.22
C VAL A 233 -8.34 -3.28 0.25
N ALA A 234 -8.86 -2.15 0.72
CA ALA A 234 -8.71 -1.71 2.11
C ALA A 234 -9.28 -2.71 3.11
N GLU A 235 -10.46 -3.30 2.83
CA GLU A 235 -11.04 -4.37 3.65
C GLU A 235 -10.13 -5.61 3.68
N CYS A 236 -9.65 -6.08 2.53
CA CYS A 236 -8.70 -7.20 2.48
C CYS A 236 -7.44 -6.92 3.32
N MET A 237 -6.90 -5.70 3.24
CA MET A 237 -5.73 -5.29 4.01
C MET A 237 -6.02 -5.24 5.52
N ALA A 238 -7.12 -4.63 5.94
CA ALA A 238 -7.48 -4.47 7.34
C ALA A 238 -7.76 -5.83 8.01
N HIS A 239 -8.52 -6.70 7.37
CA HIS A 239 -8.78 -8.06 7.86
C HIS A 239 -7.49 -8.89 7.94
N SER A 240 -6.63 -8.82 6.93
CA SER A 240 -5.34 -9.51 6.92
C SER A 240 -4.42 -9.02 8.06
N ALA A 241 -4.37 -7.70 8.28
CA ALA A 241 -3.59 -7.11 9.36
C ALA A 241 -4.11 -7.52 10.74
N LEU A 242 -5.42 -7.49 10.95
CA LEU A 242 -6.05 -7.89 12.21
C LEU A 242 -5.79 -9.36 12.55
N ALA A 243 -5.86 -10.24 11.55
CA ALA A 243 -5.66 -11.69 11.72
C ALA A 243 -4.19 -12.07 11.97
N ARG A 244 -3.22 -11.27 11.53
CA ARG A 244 -1.79 -11.56 11.69
C ARG A 244 -1.29 -11.12 13.05
N LYS A 245 -1.12 -12.08 13.96
CA LYS A 245 -0.74 -11.86 15.37
C LYS A 245 0.78 -11.93 15.58
N GLU A 246 1.51 -11.12 14.85
CA GLU A 246 2.96 -10.94 14.96
C GLU A 246 3.38 -9.54 14.49
N SER A 247 4.64 -9.17 14.68
CA SER A 247 5.26 -8.02 14.04
C SER A 247 6.30 -8.48 13.04
N ARG A 248 6.14 -8.08 11.74
CA ARG A 248 7.05 -8.46 10.65
C ARG A 248 7.15 -7.33 9.62
N GLY A 249 8.34 -6.82 9.41
CA GLY A 249 8.60 -5.75 8.45
C GLY A 249 7.78 -4.48 8.74
N ALA A 250 6.93 -4.07 7.82
CA ALA A 250 6.07 -2.90 7.99
C ALA A 250 4.84 -3.17 8.88
N HIS A 251 4.49 -4.43 9.12
CA HIS A 251 3.41 -4.78 10.04
C HIS A 251 3.96 -4.80 11.48
N GLN A 252 3.68 -3.74 12.23
CA GLN A 252 4.17 -3.54 13.60
C GLN A 252 3.00 -3.47 14.58
N ARG A 253 2.90 -4.47 15.47
CA ARG A 253 1.88 -4.60 16.52
C ARG A 253 2.41 -4.07 17.85
N LEU A 254 1.53 -3.47 18.65
CA LEU A 254 1.85 -3.00 20.02
C LEU A 254 1.25 -3.86 21.10
N ASP A 255 0.36 -4.79 20.76
CA ASP A 255 -0.29 -5.69 21.73
C ASP A 255 0.67 -6.78 22.22
N GLU A 256 0.45 -7.18 23.47
CA GLU A 256 1.26 -8.20 24.14
C GLU A 256 1.26 -9.53 23.35
N GLY A 257 2.43 -10.14 23.24
CA GLY A 257 2.63 -11.38 22.48
C GLY A 257 2.70 -11.22 20.96
N CYS A 258 2.46 -10.01 20.40
CA CYS A 258 2.47 -9.76 18.96
C CYS A 258 3.57 -8.77 18.52
N THR A 259 4.42 -8.30 19.43
CA THR A 259 5.47 -7.30 19.16
C THR A 259 6.69 -7.88 18.43
N GLU A 260 6.84 -9.18 18.40
CA GLU A 260 7.96 -9.89 17.77
C GLU A 260 7.48 -10.75 16.59
N ARG A 261 8.43 -11.17 15.77
CA ARG A 261 8.21 -12.07 14.65
C ARG A 261 7.91 -13.49 15.14
N ASP A 262 6.91 -14.12 14.57
CA ASP A 262 6.53 -15.51 14.84
C ASP A 262 6.72 -16.37 13.58
N ASP A 263 7.89 -16.99 13.45
CA ASP A 263 8.20 -17.85 12.31
C ASP A 263 7.53 -19.23 12.39
N VAL A 264 6.99 -19.63 13.54
CA VAL A 264 6.29 -20.91 13.69
C VAL A 264 4.89 -20.82 13.09
N ASN A 265 4.15 -19.77 13.43
CA ASN A 265 2.75 -19.63 13.02
C ASN A 265 2.55 -18.76 11.79
N PHE A 266 3.44 -17.78 11.54
CA PHE A 266 3.25 -16.72 10.54
C PHE A 266 4.34 -16.61 9.47
N LEU A 267 5.28 -17.56 9.35
CA LEU A 267 6.18 -17.63 8.18
C LEU A 267 5.40 -18.16 6.96
N LYS A 268 4.40 -17.37 6.53
CA LYS A 268 3.49 -17.71 5.42
C LYS A 268 2.90 -16.44 4.82
N HIS A 269 2.46 -16.54 3.58
CA HIS A 269 1.68 -15.49 2.95
C HIS A 269 0.25 -15.51 3.50
N THR A 270 -0.32 -14.33 3.75
CA THR A 270 -1.77 -14.18 4.01
C THR A 270 -2.45 -13.95 2.68
N LEU A 271 -3.45 -14.75 2.37
CA LEU A 271 -4.29 -14.65 1.18
C LEU A 271 -5.66 -14.13 1.59
N ALA A 272 -6.20 -13.17 0.86
CA ALA A 272 -7.52 -12.60 1.12
C ALA A 272 -8.38 -12.67 -0.14
N TRP A 273 -9.62 -13.09 0.04
CA TRP A 273 -10.66 -13.09 -0.98
C TRP A 273 -11.82 -12.25 -0.50
N ARG A 274 -12.39 -11.50 -1.42
CA ARG A 274 -13.67 -10.87 -1.21
C ARG A 274 -14.72 -11.64 -1.98
N ASP A 275 -15.58 -12.34 -1.26
CA ASP A 275 -16.64 -13.15 -1.83
C ASP A 275 -17.78 -12.25 -2.37
N ALA A 276 -18.68 -12.79 -3.19
CA ALA A 276 -19.73 -12.02 -3.87
C ALA A 276 -20.74 -11.36 -2.90
N ASP A 277 -20.88 -11.92 -1.69
CA ASP A 277 -21.71 -11.35 -0.62
C ASP A 277 -21.05 -10.21 0.14
N GLY A 278 -19.78 -9.88 -0.22
CA GLY A 278 -18.98 -8.85 0.44
C GLY A 278 -18.17 -9.33 1.64
N THR A 279 -18.20 -10.62 1.96
CA THR A 279 -17.40 -11.19 3.05
C THR A 279 -15.94 -11.29 2.66
N THR A 280 -15.03 -10.90 3.56
CA THR A 280 -13.59 -11.11 3.39
C THR A 280 -13.19 -12.43 4.04
N ARG A 281 -12.73 -13.38 3.23
CA ARG A 281 -12.21 -14.68 3.66
C ARG A 281 -10.69 -14.68 3.60
N LEU A 282 -10.05 -15.23 4.62
CA LEU A 282 -8.59 -15.36 4.71
C LEU A 282 -8.16 -16.81 4.60
N ASP A 283 -6.98 -17.00 4.02
CA ASP A 283 -6.27 -18.28 3.97
C ASP A 283 -4.76 -18.00 3.97
N TYR A 284 -3.94 -19.04 3.94
CA TYR A 284 -2.51 -18.93 3.99
C TYR A 284 -1.84 -19.85 2.99
N SER A 285 -0.68 -19.43 2.47
CA SER A 285 0.20 -20.28 1.68
C SER A 285 1.63 -20.22 2.21
N ASP A 286 2.40 -21.26 1.99
CA ASP A 286 3.77 -21.37 2.50
C ASP A 286 4.71 -20.42 1.77
N VAL A 287 5.65 -19.83 2.53
CA VAL A 287 6.79 -19.11 1.97
C VAL A 287 7.82 -20.11 1.47
N LYS A 288 8.24 -19.99 0.21
CA LYS A 288 9.29 -20.83 -0.35
C LYS A 288 10.67 -20.27 0.03
N ILE A 289 11.33 -20.95 0.95
CA ILE A 289 12.73 -20.64 1.34
C ILE A 289 13.67 -21.39 0.39
N THR A 290 14.54 -20.66 -0.31
CA THR A 290 15.46 -21.24 -1.29
C THR A 290 16.91 -21.29 -0.80
N THR A 291 17.52 -20.15 -0.53
CA THR A 291 18.97 -20.04 -0.31
C THR A 291 19.32 -19.68 1.13
N LEU A 292 18.62 -18.71 1.71
CA LEU A 292 18.93 -18.19 3.04
C LEU A 292 17.75 -18.38 3.99
N PRO A 293 17.98 -18.77 5.26
CA PRO A 293 16.94 -18.81 6.26
C PRO A 293 16.44 -17.39 6.59
N PRO A 294 15.21 -17.26 7.08
CA PRO A 294 14.70 -15.99 7.57
C PRO A 294 15.58 -15.45 8.70
N ALA A 295 16.01 -14.19 8.58
CA ALA A 295 16.81 -13.52 9.59
C ALA A 295 16.14 -12.23 10.10
N LYS A 296 16.41 -11.83 11.34
CA LYS A 296 15.98 -10.56 11.87
C LYS A 296 16.78 -9.45 11.18
N ARG A 297 16.08 -8.46 10.63
CA ARG A 297 16.71 -7.28 10.04
C ARG A 297 17.26 -6.39 11.16
N VAL A 298 18.55 -6.12 11.11
CA VAL A 298 19.28 -5.27 12.06
C VAL A 298 19.94 -4.09 11.33
N TYR A 299 20.23 -2.99 12.04
CA TYR A 299 20.79 -1.78 11.47
C TYR A 299 21.92 -1.21 12.34
N GLY A 300 22.87 -0.51 11.70
CA GLY A 300 23.95 0.22 12.39
C GLY A 300 24.74 -0.67 13.36
N ALA A 301 24.93 -0.22 14.59
CA ALA A 301 25.72 -0.92 15.60
C ALA A 301 25.20 -2.35 15.93
N GLU A 302 23.90 -2.60 15.81
CA GLU A 302 23.34 -3.96 15.99
C GLU A 302 23.77 -4.89 14.84
N ALA A 303 23.86 -4.39 13.62
CA ALA A 303 24.33 -5.16 12.48
C ALA A 303 25.81 -5.51 12.63
N GLU A 304 26.66 -4.56 13.05
CA GLU A 304 28.08 -4.78 13.32
C GLU A 304 28.29 -5.80 14.47
N ALA A 305 27.44 -5.74 15.49
CA ALA A 305 27.49 -6.69 16.60
C ALA A 305 27.03 -8.10 16.18
N ALA A 306 26.04 -8.21 15.30
CA ALA A 306 25.57 -9.48 14.75
C ALA A 306 26.66 -10.13 13.88
N GLU A 307 27.27 -9.37 12.96
CA GLU A 307 28.39 -9.85 12.13
C GLU A 307 29.61 -10.31 12.95
N LYS A 308 29.91 -9.59 14.04
CA LYS A 308 31.01 -9.99 14.94
C LYS A 308 30.70 -11.31 15.66
N LYS A 309 29.45 -11.54 16.03
CA LYS A 309 29.01 -12.80 16.65
C LYS A 309 29.04 -13.97 15.66
N GLU A 310 28.60 -13.78 14.43
CA GLU A 310 28.70 -14.82 13.39
C GLU A 310 30.13 -15.21 13.09
N LYS A 311 31.05 -14.23 12.95
CA LYS A 311 32.47 -14.47 12.73
C LYS A 311 33.19 -15.12 13.92
N ALA A 312 32.64 -15.03 15.12
CA ALA A 312 33.20 -15.66 16.32
C ALA A 312 32.71 -17.11 16.54
N ASN A 313 31.60 -17.50 15.90
CA ASN A 313 30.96 -18.80 16.03
C ASN A 313 31.19 -19.72 14.81
N GLY A 314 31.83 -19.28 13.76
CA GLY A 314 32.25 -20.03 12.58
C GLY A 314 33.77 -20.17 12.49
#